data_7022375ad52cd33504430b5b60d0e947
#
_entry.id   7022375ad52cd33504430b5b60d0e947
#
_cell.length_a   1.000
_cell.length_b   1.000
_cell.length_c   1.000
_cell.angle_alpha   90.00
_cell.angle_beta   90.00
_cell.angle_gamma   90.00
#
_symmetry.space_group_name_H-M   'P 1'
#
loop_
_entity.id
_entity.type
_entity.pdbx_description
1 polymer ?
#
loop_
_entity_poly.entity_id
_entity_poly.type
_entity_poly.pdbx_seq_one_letter_code
_entity_poly.pdbx_strand_id
1 'polypeptide(L)'
;MKTENNNQRGFWGSRLGFILAASGSAVGLGNIWKFPYIVGQNGGGAFVLIYLVCIFVIGTPIMLAEFTLGRKTHQNPVGAFSQLRPNSPWTSIGYMGVLAGFLILSFYGVVGGWTYAYVAKSITGSVLSFSSPQEAGAFFGNFIGNTGEVIFYHALFMGTCIAIVLRGVHGGIERACDILMPTLVVILFLLMIRSLTLDGAMEGVAFYLTPDFSKINANVILIALGQAFFSLSLGMGAMLTYGSYLSEKENLTSCTIYVVIFDTLIALLVGMVIFPAVFAMGLEPTEGPGLVFSVLPTVFADMPLGHGVSVIFFILLAIAAITSGISLLEVVVAYFIDQRGWKRKKAVLVVGSAIFAFGIPSGLSFGV
;
A
#
# COMPACT_ATOMS: atom_id res chain seq x y z
N MET A 1 -19.66 21.44 25.48
CA MET A 1 -19.46 20.02 25.08
C MET A 1 -18.47 19.79 23.94
N LYS A 2 -17.72 20.79 23.45
CA LYS A 2 -16.73 20.62 22.36
C LYS A 2 -15.28 20.39 22.84
N THR A 3 -14.96 20.54 24.09
CA THR A 3 -13.58 20.54 24.61
C THR A 3 -13.07 19.20 25.14
N GLU A 4 -13.93 18.24 25.48
CA GLU A 4 -13.52 16.94 26.00
C GLU A 4 -13.20 15.88 24.92
N ASN A 5 -13.73 16.05 23.71
CA ASN A 5 -13.48 15.09 22.60
C ASN A 5 -12.09 15.22 21.94
N ASN A 6 -11.42 16.36 22.13
CA ASN A 6 -10.11 16.61 21.50
C ASN A 6 -8.96 15.75 22.11
N ASN A 7 -9.13 15.30 23.36
CA ASN A 7 -8.11 14.49 24.04
C ASN A 7 -8.07 13.01 23.60
N GLN A 8 -9.07 12.53 22.85
CA GLN A 8 -9.13 11.12 22.40
C GLN A 8 -8.55 10.89 20.99
N ARG A 9 -8.36 11.96 20.19
CA ARG A 9 -7.95 11.83 18.79
C ARG A 9 -6.44 11.69 18.59
N GLY A 10 -5.62 12.29 19.42
CA GLY A 10 -4.18 12.39 19.22
C GLY A 10 -3.81 13.34 18.06
N PHE A 11 -2.54 13.73 18.02
CA PHE A 11 -1.92 14.52 16.96
C PHE A 11 -0.61 13.84 16.56
N TRP A 12 -0.09 14.17 15.39
CA TRP A 12 1.27 13.79 15.02
C TRP A 12 2.27 14.44 15.96
N GLY A 13 3.25 13.67 16.39
CA GLY A 13 4.31 14.17 17.29
C GLY A 13 5.33 15.03 16.55
N SER A 14 5.51 14.78 15.24
CA SER A 14 6.47 15.50 14.41
C SER A 14 5.99 15.64 12.97
N ARG A 15 6.54 16.64 12.26
CA ARG A 15 6.34 16.80 10.82
C ARG A 15 6.91 15.61 10.04
N LEU A 16 8.08 15.11 10.43
CA LEU A 16 8.70 13.95 9.78
C LEU A 16 7.85 12.70 9.99
N GLY A 17 7.36 12.47 11.22
CA GLY A 17 6.46 11.36 11.51
C GLY A 17 5.19 11.38 10.68
N PHE A 18 4.58 12.57 10.48
CA PHE A 18 3.45 12.72 9.55
C PHE A 18 3.86 12.36 8.11
N ILE A 19 4.98 12.90 7.60
CA ILE A 19 5.43 12.61 6.22
C ILE A 19 5.69 11.13 6.05
N LEU A 20 6.36 10.47 6.99
CA LEU A 20 6.61 9.03 6.94
C LEU A 20 5.33 8.20 7.03
N ALA A 21 4.37 8.61 7.88
CA ALA A 21 3.09 7.92 8.00
C ALA A 21 2.23 8.09 6.74
N ALA A 22 2.11 9.31 6.20
CA ALA A 22 1.37 9.57 4.97
C ALA A 22 2.01 8.90 3.75
N SER A 23 3.35 8.94 3.66
CA SER A 23 4.08 8.18 2.64
C SER A 23 3.91 6.68 2.83
N GLY A 24 3.91 6.17 4.06
CA GLY A 24 3.66 4.76 4.34
C GLY A 24 2.23 4.31 4.01
N SER A 25 1.25 5.22 4.12
CA SER A 25 -0.10 4.98 3.61
C SER A 25 -0.14 4.88 2.09
N ALA A 26 0.62 5.74 1.40
CA ALA A 26 0.72 5.76 -0.05
C ALA A 26 1.55 4.57 -0.56
N VAL A 27 2.74 4.35 0.00
CA VAL A 27 3.63 3.24 -0.35
C VAL A 27 3.09 1.92 0.20
N GLY A 28 2.44 1.15 -0.65
CA GLY A 28 1.82 -0.11 -0.29
C GLY A 28 2.05 -1.20 -1.34
N LEU A 29 1.19 -2.20 -1.31
CA LEU A 29 1.11 -3.22 -2.37
C LEU A 29 0.84 -2.59 -3.74
N GLY A 30 0.31 -1.37 -3.77
CA GLY A 30 0.12 -0.59 -4.99
C GLY A 30 1.41 -0.32 -5.75
N ASN A 31 2.49 -0.02 -5.04
CA ASN A 31 3.80 0.30 -5.61
C ASN A 31 4.63 -0.95 -5.87
N ILE A 32 4.59 -1.93 -4.95
CA ILE A 32 5.49 -3.08 -5.01
C ILE A 32 4.89 -4.25 -5.78
N TRP A 33 3.58 -4.42 -5.68
CA TRP A 33 2.88 -5.53 -6.31
C TRP A 33 2.16 -5.12 -7.60
N LYS A 34 1.31 -4.09 -7.53
CA LYS A 34 0.42 -3.71 -8.63
C LYS A 34 1.14 -2.92 -9.73
N PHE A 35 1.95 -1.93 -9.37
CA PHE A 35 2.61 -1.04 -10.31
C PHE A 35 3.50 -1.79 -11.32
N PRO A 36 4.40 -2.73 -10.92
CA PRO A 36 5.25 -3.41 -11.88
C PRO A 36 4.49 -4.18 -12.95
N TYR A 37 3.47 -4.96 -12.58
CA TYR A 37 2.75 -5.71 -13.60
C TYR A 37 1.93 -4.81 -14.53
N ILE A 38 1.37 -3.70 -14.02
CA ILE A 38 0.66 -2.73 -14.87
C ILE A 38 1.63 -2.06 -15.84
N VAL A 39 2.83 -1.68 -15.40
CA VAL A 39 3.88 -1.15 -16.27
C VAL A 39 4.24 -2.19 -17.34
N GLY A 40 4.43 -3.45 -16.96
CA GLY A 40 4.74 -4.55 -17.87
C GLY A 40 3.68 -4.72 -18.97
N GLN A 41 2.41 -4.66 -18.59
CA GLN A 41 1.28 -4.85 -19.52
C GLN A 41 0.98 -3.62 -20.40
N ASN A 42 1.42 -2.42 -20.03
CA ASN A 42 1.02 -1.17 -20.67
C ASN A 42 2.17 -0.40 -21.33
N GLY A 43 3.25 -1.07 -21.73
CA GLY A 43 4.29 -0.46 -22.57
C GLY A 43 5.48 0.15 -21.82
N GLY A 44 5.78 -0.35 -20.62
CA GLY A 44 7.04 -0.02 -19.94
C GLY A 44 7.23 1.45 -19.65
N GLY A 45 8.35 2.02 -20.11
CA GLY A 45 8.77 3.39 -19.83
C GLY A 45 7.77 4.47 -20.27
N ALA A 46 7.00 4.26 -21.34
CA ALA A 46 5.98 5.20 -21.76
C ALA A 46 4.83 5.29 -20.75
N PHE A 47 4.38 4.16 -20.20
CA PHE A 47 3.40 4.14 -19.11
C PHE A 47 3.92 4.88 -17.87
N VAL A 48 5.20 4.66 -17.51
CA VAL A 48 5.83 5.33 -16.36
C VAL A 48 5.78 6.84 -16.53
N LEU A 49 6.08 7.38 -17.71
CA LEU A 49 5.99 8.83 -17.95
C LEU A 49 4.57 9.37 -17.78
N ILE A 50 3.55 8.67 -18.32
CA ILE A 50 2.15 9.09 -18.15
C ILE A 50 1.72 9.00 -16.68
N TYR A 51 2.12 7.95 -15.98
CA TYR A 51 1.89 7.82 -14.55
C TYR A 51 2.48 9.01 -13.77
N LEU A 52 3.72 9.41 -14.07
CA LEU A 52 4.36 10.59 -13.45
C LEU A 52 3.56 11.86 -13.72
N VAL A 53 3.11 12.08 -14.96
CA VAL A 53 2.25 13.23 -15.28
C VAL A 53 0.96 13.19 -14.45
N CYS A 54 0.27 12.04 -14.37
CA CYS A 54 -0.93 11.89 -13.55
C CYS A 54 -0.68 12.18 -12.07
N ILE A 55 0.43 11.70 -11.51
CA ILE A 55 0.84 11.96 -10.11
C ILE A 55 1.01 13.46 -9.85
N PHE A 56 1.82 14.14 -10.68
CA PHE A 56 2.17 15.54 -10.39
C PHE A 56 1.07 16.52 -10.77
N VAL A 57 0.34 16.29 -11.88
CA VAL A 57 -0.67 17.23 -12.39
C VAL A 57 -2.02 17.02 -11.71
N ILE A 58 -2.40 15.79 -11.37
CA ILE A 58 -3.72 15.46 -10.84
C ILE A 58 -3.64 15.00 -9.38
N GLY A 59 -2.77 14.04 -9.09
CA GLY A 59 -2.65 13.45 -7.77
C GLY A 59 -2.22 14.45 -6.69
N THR A 60 -1.18 15.26 -6.98
CA THR A 60 -0.65 16.25 -6.02
C THR A 60 -1.69 17.30 -5.58
N PRO A 61 -2.43 17.97 -6.49
CA PRO A 61 -3.48 18.90 -6.09
C PRO A 61 -4.59 18.24 -5.27
N ILE A 62 -4.98 17.01 -5.60
CA ILE A 62 -6.03 16.29 -4.87
C ILE A 62 -5.54 15.92 -3.47
N MET A 63 -4.29 15.42 -3.33
CA MET A 63 -3.71 15.14 -2.01
C MET A 63 -3.65 16.39 -1.15
N LEU A 64 -3.23 17.52 -1.72
CA LEU A 64 -3.22 18.82 -1.02
C LEU A 64 -4.61 19.23 -0.57
N ALA A 65 -5.63 19.01 -1.41
CA ALA A 65 -7.03 19.27 -1.07
C ALA A 65 -7.50 18.39 0.11
N GLU A 66 -7.22 17.08 0.08
CA GLU A 66 -7.57 16.16 1.16
C GLU A 66 -6.89 16.55 2.49
N PHE A 67 -5.58 16.84 2.47
CA PHE A 67 -4.88 17.33 3.67
C PHE A 67 -5.47 18.66 4.18
N THR A 68 -5.82 19.58 3.27
CA THR A 68 -6.41 20.86 3.63
C THR A 68 -7.78 20.69 4.30
N LEU A 69 -8.64 19.84 3.73
CA LEU A 69 -9.95 19.52 4.29
C LEU A 69 -9.82 18.87 5.67
N GLY A 70 -8.93 17.88 5.79
CA GLY A 70 -8.66 17.20 7.06
C GLY A 70 -8.19 18.16 8.13
N ARG A 71 -7.13 18.94 7.86
CA ARG A 71 -6.55 19.89 8.82
C ARG A 71 -7.52 20.98 9.23
N LYS A 72 -8.29 21.53 8.26
CA LYS A 72 -9.25 22.61 8.57
C LYS A 72 -10.38 22.16 9.49
N THR A 73 -10.77 20.91 9.40
CA THR A 73 -11.94 20.40 10.13
C THR A 73 -11.57 19.63 11.39
N HIS A 74 -10.37 19.06 11.43
CA HIS A 74 -9.95 18.10 12.45
C HIS A 74 -10.98 16.98 12.66
N GLN A 75 -11.57 16.48 11.57
CA GLN A 75 -12.62 15.46 11.58
C GLN A 75 -12.28 14.32 10.60
N ASN A 76 -12.92 13.16 10.82
CA ASN A 76 -12.98 12.10 9.83
C ASN A 76 -13.66 12.58 8.53
N PRO A 77 -13.60 11.82 7.41
CA PRO A 77 -14.17 12.25 6.14
C PRO A 77 -15.65 12.70 6.21
N VAL A 78 -16.50 11.98 6.94
CA VAL A 78 -17.92 12.31 7.07
C VAL A 78 -18.09 13.64 7.84
N GLY A 79 -17.40 13.77 8.96
CA GLY A 79 -17.43 14.97 9.79
C GLY A 79 -16.88 16.19 9.06
N ALA A 80 -15.84 16.01 8.26
CA ALA A 80 -15.24 17.08 7.48
C ALA A 80 -16.24 17.72 6.50
N PHE A 81 -16.90 16.92 5.67
CA PHE A 81 -17.90 17.43 4.74
C PHE A 81 -19.15 17.99 5.45
N SER A 82 -19.62 17.33 6.53
CA SER A 82 -20.76 17.81 7.31
C SER A 82 -20.47 19.15 8.00
N GLN A 83 -19.25 19.38 8.49
CA GLN A 83 -18.86 20.64 9.14
C GLN A 83 -18.71 21.78 8.14
N LEU A 84 -18.13 21.50 6.95
CA LEU A 84 -17.89 22.54 5.93
C LEU A 84 -19.18 22.95 5.21
N ARG A 85 -20.10 22.01 5.00
CA ARG A 85 -21.39 22.28 4.36
C ARG A 85 -22.49 21.43 4.98
N PRO A 86 -23.08 21.91 6.10
CA PRO A 86 -24.15 21.21 6.79
C PRO A 86 -25.36 20.97 5.88
N ASN A 87 -26.05 19.84 6.10
CA ASN A 87 -27.27 19.45 5.38
C ASN A 87 -27.13 19.40 3.86
N SER A 88 -25.92 19.10 3.35
CA SER A 88 -25.66 18.97 1.91
C SER A 88 -25.38 17.53 1.51
N PRO A 89 -25.60 17.15 0.23
CA PRO A 89 -25.31 15.81 -0.26
C PRO A 89 -23.80 15.49 -0.25
N TRP A 90 -22.92 16.49 -0.09
CA TRP A 90 -21.46 16.29 -0.02
C TRP A 90 -21.02 15.38 1.14
N THR A 91 -21.82 15.27 2.18
CA THR A 91 -21.55 14.33 3.30
C THR A 91 -21.53 12.88 2.83
N SER A 92 -22.24 12.53 1.74
CA SER A 92 -22.21 11.19 1.16
C SER A 92 -20.83 10.80 0.64
N ILE A 93 -20.03 11.75 0.16
CA ILE A 93 -18.63 11.51 -0.26
C ILE A 93 -17.81 11.03 0.94
N GLY A 94 -18.01 11.62 2.11
CA GLY A 94 -17.36 11.16 3.33
C GLY A 94 -17.74 9.72 3.70
N TYR A 95 -19.03 9.37 3.60
CA TYR A 95 -19.48 7.98 3.80
C TYR A 95 -18.90 7.02 2.77
N MET A 96 -18.83 7.43 1.49
CA MET A 96 -18.21 6.61 0.44
C MET A 96 -16.72 6.35 0.75
N GLY A 97 -15.98 7.36 1.21
CA GLY A 97 -14.58 7.20 1.62
C GLY A 97 -14.41 6.22 2.77
N VAL A 98 -15.22 6.33 3.83
CA VAL A 98 -15.19 5.40 4.97
C VAL A 98 -15.56 3.98 4.55
N LEU A 99 -16.60 3.83 3.71
CA LEU A 99 -17.01 2.53 3.18
C LEU A 99 -15.93 1.93 2.26
N ALA A 100 -15.31 2.74 1.42
CA ALA A 100 -14.19 2.30 0.58
C ALA A 100 -13.03 1.79 1.44
N GLY A 101 -12.64 2.52 2.48
CA GLY A 101 -11.61 2.07 3.43
C GLY A 101 -11.94 0.73 4.08
N PHE A 102 -13.20 0.54 4.49
CA PHE A 102 -13.70 -0.72 5.06
C PHE A 102 -13.62 -1.87 4.05
N LEU A 103 -14.18 -1.70 2.86
CA LEU A 103 -14.23 -2.74 1.82
C LEU A 103 -12.83 -3.08 1.29
N ILE A 104 -12.00 -2.06 1.03
CA ILE A 104 -10.64 -2.26 0.55
C ILE A 104 -9.85 -3.06 1.60
N LEU A 105 -9.87 -2.67 2.88
CA LEU A 105 -9.10 -3.39 3.89
C LEU A 105 -9.62 -4.82 4.10
N SER A 106 -10.89 -5.10 3.87
CA SER A 106 -11.43 -6.46 3.98
C SER A 106 -10.73 -7.43 3.03
N PHE A 107 -10.57 -7.10 1.75
CA PHE A 107 -9.82 -7.95 0.81
C PHE A 107 -8.29 -7.74 0.91
N TYR A 108 -7.84 -6.51 1.12
CA TYR A 108 -6.42 -6.18 1.26
C TYR A 108 -5.77 -6.90 2.44
N GLY A 109 -6.52 -7.12 3.51
CA GLY A 109 -6.07 -7.89 4.66
C GLY A 109 -5.74 -9.35 4.31
N VAL A 110 -6.46 -9.95 3.36
CA VAL A 110 -6.16 -11.30 2.84
C VAL A 110 -4.84 -11.30 2.07
N VAL A 111 -4.66 -10.34 1.14
CA VAL A 111 -3.42 -10.20 0.38
C VAL A 111 -2.24 -9.84 1.30
N GLY A 112 -2.46 -8.99 2.31
CA GLY A 112 -1.50 -8.73 3.37
C GLY A 112 -1.11 -10.00 4.14
N GLY A 113 -2.07 -10.89 4.39
CA GLY A 113 -1.83 -12.22 4.93
C GLY A 113 -0.92 -13.07 4.04
N TRP A 114 -1.10 -13.03 2.72
CA TRP A 114 -0.21 -13.73 1.78
C TRP A 114 1.24 -13.28 1.91
N THR A 115 1.50 -11.98 2.14
CA THR A 115 2.87 -11.50 2.36
C THR A 115 3.50 -12.11 3.60
N TYR A 116 2.75 -12.26 4.69
CA TYR A 116 3.19 -12.94 5.92
C TYR A 116 3.48 -14.42 5.68
N ALA A 117 2.60 -15.11 4.95
CA ALA A 117 2.81 -16.50 4.57
C ALA A 117 4.11 -16.67 3.78
N TYR A 118 4.34 -15.79 2.81
CA TYR A 118 5.53 -15.84 1.97
C TYR A 118 6.81 -15.46 2.73
N VAL A 119 6.76 -14.60 3.73
CA VAL A 119 7.89 -14.43 4.67
C VAL A 119 8.23 -15.74 5.35
N ALA A 120 7.24 -16.43 5.92
CA ALA A 120 7.45 -17.72 6.61
C ALA A 120 7.96 -18.80 5.63
N LYS A 121 7.34 -18.90 4.45
CA LYS A 121 7.72 -19.87 3.40
C LYS A 121 9.12 -19.56 2.82
N SER A 122 9.53 -18.30 2.75
CA SER A 122 10.89 -17.91 2.34
C SER A 122 11.92 -18.29 3.39
N ILE A 123 11.65 -18.07 4.67
CA ILE A 123 12.55 -18.47 5.78
C ILE A 123 12.77 -19.97 5.76
N THR A 124 11.73 -20.77 5.50
CA THR A 124 11.84 -22.25 5.41
C THR A 124 12.45 -22.74 4.10
N GLY A 125 12.64 -21.86 3.11
CA GLY A 125 13.14 -22.21 1.77
C GLY A 125 12.10 -22.83 0.85
N SER A 126 10.84 -23.00 1.29
CA SER A 126 9.80 -23.67 0.50
C SER A 126 9.46 -22.96 -0.82
N VAL A 127 9.70 -21.65 -0.91
CA VAL A 127 9.47 -20.83 -2.13
C VAL A 127 10.65 -20.83 -3.10
N LEU A 128 11.71 -21.60 -2.85
CA LEU A 128 12.92 -21.66 -3.67
C LEU A 128 13.14 -23.04 -4.31
N SER A 129 12.19 -23.96 -4.14
CA SER A 129 12.28 -25.32 -4.67
C SER A 129 11.65 -25.47 -6.05
N PHE A 130 11.39 -24.37 -6.76
CA PHE A 130 10.72 -24.39 -8.05
C PHE A 130 11.71 -24.35 -9.20
N SER A 131 11.46 -25.19 -10.21
CA SER A 131 12.22 -25.24 -11.46
C SER A 131 11.55 -24.43 -12.59
N SER A 132 10.34 -23.91 -12.36
CA SER A 132 9.59 -23.15 -13.37
C SER A 132 8.54 -22.22 -12.73
N PRO A 133 8.13 -21.14 -13.45
CA PRO A 133 7.03 -20.29 -13.03
C PRO A 133 5.70 -21.05 -12.86
N GLN A 134 5.48 -22.12 -13.61
CA GLN A 134 4.29 -22.97 -13.52
C GLN A 134 4.22 -23.71 -12.18
N GLU A 135 5.35 -24.23 -11.70
CA GLU A 135 5.44 -24.89 -10.39
C GLU A 135 5.21 -23.88 -9.26
N ALA A 136 5.81 -22.70 -9.34
CA ALA A 136 5.58 -21.62 -8.39
C ALA A 136 4.14 -21.13 -8.42
N GLY A 137 3.52 -21.04 -9.61
CA GLY A 137 2.10 -20.72 -9.78
C GLY A 137 1.18 -21.78 -9.14
N ALA A 138 1.49 -23.08 -9.33
CA ALA A 138 0.77 -24.17 -8.70
C ALA A 138 0.91 -24.14 -7.17
N PHE A 139 2.10 -23.85 -6.65
CA PHE A 139 2.34 -23.68 -5.22
C PHE A 139 1.52 -22.52 -4.64
N PHE A 140 1.50 -21.37 -5.32
CA PHE A 140 0.66 -20.23 -4.94
C PHE A 140 -0.82 -20.60 -5.00
N GLY A 141 -1.27 -21.26 -6.08
CA GLY A 141 -2.64 -21.74 -6.22
C GLY A 141 -3.07 -22.67 -5.08
N ASN A 142 -2.22 -23.65 -4.73
CA ASN A 142 -2.45 -24.56 -3.61
C ASN A 142 -2.51 -23.81 -2.27
N PHE A 143 -1.67 -22.78 -2.07
CA PHE A 143 -1.68 -21.97 -0.87
C PHE A 143 -2.99 -21.17 -0.76
N ILE A 144 -3.39 -20.44 -1.81
CA ILE A 144 -4.64 -19.64 -1.77
C ILE A 144 -5.88 -20.51 -1.72
N GLY A 145 -5.83 -21.75 -2.23
CA GLY A 145 -6.88 -22.76 -2.08
C GLY A 145 -6.97 -23.37 -0.67
N ASN A 146 -5.92 -23.24 0.15
CA ASN A 146 -5.93 -23.71 1.54
C ASN A 146 -6.57 -22.65 2.46
N THR A 147 -7.89 -22.71 2.58
CA THR A 147 -8.69 -21.79 3.38
C THR A 147 -8.16 -21.59 4.82
N GLY A 148 -7.75 -22.66 5.48
CA GLY A 148 -7.25 -22.59 6.87
C GLY A 148 -5.99 -21.77 6.98
N GLU A 149 -5.04 -21.98 6.08
CA GLU A 149 -3.78 -21.26 6.04
C GLU A 149 -3.99 -19.79 5.67
N VAL A 150 -4.83 -19.50 4.68
CA VAL A 150 -5.17 -18.12 4.26
C VAL A 150 -5.82 -17.35 5.42
N ILE A 151 -6.81 -17.92 6.11
CA ILE A 151 -7.48 -17.27 7.24
C ILE A 151 -6.49 -17.04 8.39
N PHE A 152 -5.60 -18.00 8.68
CA PHE A 152 -4.59 -17.84 9.73
C PHE A 152 -3.68 -16.64 9.47
N TYR A 153 -3.11 -16.53 8.28
CA TYR A 153 -2.22 -15.39 7.96
C TYR A 153 -2.99 -14.07 7.81
N HIS A 154 -4.24 -14.09 7.33
CA HIS A 154 -5.12 -12.93 7.37
C HIS A 154 -5.37 -12.45 8.80
N ALA A 155 -5.64 -13.36 9.74
CA ALA A 155 -5.81 -13.02 11.16
C ALA A 155 -4.53 -12.42 11.77
N LEU A 156 -3.36 -12.95 11.41
CA LEU A 156 -2.08 -12.46 11.88
C LEU A 156 -1.79 -11.03 11.37
N PHE A 157 -2.04 -10.78 10.07
CA PHE A 157 -1.90 -9.46 9.47
C PHE A 157 -2.88 -8.44 10.11
N MET A 158 -4.16 -8.78 10.19
CA MET A 158 -5.16 -7.91 10.80
C MET A 158 -4.89 -7.67 12.29
N GLY A 159 -4.44 -8.71 13.01
CA GLY A 159 -4.00 -8.59 14.40
C GLY A 159 -2.86 -7.59 14.57
N THR A 160 -1.89 -7.58 13.66
CA THR A 160 -0.79 -6.59 13.63
C THR A 160 -1.32 -5.17 13.40
N CYS A 161 -2.19 -4.97 12.42
CA CYS A 161 -2.81 -3.66 12.14
C CYS A 161 -3.61 -3.15 13.36
N ILE A 162 -4.44 -4.02 13.95
CA ILE A 162 -5.21 -3.71 15.16
C ILE A 162 -4.27 -3.34 16.32
N ALA A 163 -3.20 -4.09 16.57
CA ALA A 163 -2.26 -3.83 17.65
C ALA A 163 -1.55 -2.48 17.53
N ILE A 164 -1.20 -2.08 16.30
CA ILE A 164 -0.57 -0.78 16.02
C ILE A 164 -1.59 0.34 16.22
N VAL A 165 -2.77 0.25 15.62
CA VAL A 165 -3.80 1.29 15.67
C VAL A 165 -4.36 1.47 17.08
N LEU A 166 -4.41 0.42 17.90
CA LEU A 166 -4.79 0.50 19.33
C LEU A 166 -3.91 1.47 20.14
N ARG A 167 -2.62 1.60 19.77
CA ARG A 167 -1.67 2.49 20.46
C ARG A 167 -1.83 3.96 20.12
N GLY A 168 -2.74 4.29 19.20
CA GLY A 168 -3.04 5.68 18.81
C GLY A 168 -2.22 6.18 17.62
N VAL A 169 -2.38 7.48 17.31
CA VAL A 169 -1.71 8.11 16.16
C VAL A 169 -0.21 8.23 16.43
N HIS A 170 0.21 8.96 17.47
CA HIS A 170 1.62 9.19 17.79
C HIS A 170 2.33 7.92 18.28
N GLY A 171 1.78 7.24 19.30
CA GLY A 171 2.44 6.06 19.93
C GLY A 171 2.34 4.76 19.12
N GLY A 172 1.45 4.70 18.13
CA GLY A 172 1.19 3.54 17.28
C GLY A 172 1.59 3.77 15.84
N ILE A 173 0.77 4.51 15.11
CA ILE A 173 0.90 4.69 13.65
C ILE A 173 2.22 5.38 13.30
N GLU A 174 2.50 6.55 13.90
CA GLU A 174 3.71 7.32 13.66
C GLU A 174 4.96 6.48 13.99
N ARG A 175 5.01 5.93 15.21
CA ARG A 175 6.18 5.14 15.64
C ARG A 175 6.41 3.90 14.79
N ALA A 176 5.36 3.25 14.30
CA ALA A 176 5.49 2.14 13.36
C ALA A 176 6.10 2.61 12.04
N CYS A 177 5.61 3.72 11.47
CA CYS A 177 6.11 4.26 10.21
C CYS A 177 7.54 4.81 10.34
N ASP A 178 7.91 5.39 11.47
CA ASP A 178 9.28 5.87 11.75
C ASP A 178 10.33 4.75 11.66
N ILE A 179 9.94 3.51 11.93
CA ILE A 179 10.81 2.34 11.83
C ILE A 179 10.65 1.65 10.47
N LEU A 180 9.41 1.39 10.06
CA LEU A 180 9.11 0.58 8.89
C LEU A 180 9.53 1.27 7.59
N MET A 181 9.32 2.60 7.46
CA MET A 181 9.60 3.30 6.20
C MET A 181 11.10 3.41 5.89
N PRO A 182 11.99 3.81 6.82
CA PRO A 182 13.43 3.75 6.57
C PRO A 182 13.93 2.34 6.30
N THR A 183 13.41 1.33 7.01
CA THR A 183 13.75 -0.08 6.78
C THR A 183 13.38 -0.51 5.37
N LEU A 184 12.17 -0.15 4.90
CA LEU A 184 11.71 -0.41 3.54
C LEU A 184 12.67 0.19 2.50
N VAL A 185 13.07 1.45 2.68
CA VAL A 185 13.99 2.13 1.75
C VAL A 185 15.34 1.42 1.70
N VAL A 186 15.92 1.07 2.85
CA VAL A 186 17.21 0.34 2.90
C VAL A 186 17.11 -1.00 2.19
N ILE A 187 16.06 -1.78 2.46
CA ILE A 187 15.84 -3.07 1.80
C ILE A 187 15.70 -2.88 0.28
N LEU A 188 14.95 -1.88 -0.14
CA LEU A 188 14.72 -1.60 -1.56
C LEU A 188 16.02 -1.28 -2.30
N PHE A 189 16.90 -0.46 -1.69
CA PHE A 189 18.22 -0.17 -2.25
C PHE A 189 19.10 -1.42 -2.35
N LEU A 190 19.12 -2.29 -1.32
CA LEU A 190 19.87 -3.53 -1.36
C LEU A 190 19.39 -4.46 -2.48
N LEU A 191 18.08 -4.60 -2.62
CA LEU A 191 17.47 -5.41 -3.68
C LEU A 191 17.73 -4.82 -5.07
N MET A 192 17.68 -3.49 -5.23
CA MET A 192 17.99 -2.82 -6.49
C MET A 192 19.46 -3.07 -6.91
N ILE A 193 20.41 -2.87 -5.99
CA ILE A 193 21.82 -3.16 -6.28
C ILE A 193 21.97 -4.60 -6.72
N ARG A 194 21.35 -5.54 -6.00
CA ARG A 194 21.42 -6.97 -6.36
C ARG A 194 20.82 -7.28 -7.72
N SER A 195 19.65 -6.69 -8.03
CA SER A 195 18.99 -6.88 -9.32
C SER A 195 19.84 -6.36 -10.49
N LEU A 196 20.45 -5.20 -10.34
CA LEU A 196 21.30 -4.58 -11.36
C LEU A 196 22.64 -5.32 -11.59
N THR A 197 23.06 -6.18 -10.68
CA THR A 197 24.26 -7.02 -10.84
C THR A 197 24.03 -8.34 -11.56
N LEU A 198 22.81 -8.62 -12.00
CA LEU A 198 22.48 -9.83 -12.75
C LEU A 198 22.88 -9.69 -14.23
N ASP A 199 23.35 -10.78 -14.83
CA ASP A 199 23.61 -10.83 -16.27
C ASP A 199 22.29 -10.66 -17.03
N GLY A 200 22.25 -9.78 -18.04
CA GLY A 200 21.02 -9.44 -18.78
C GLY A 200 20.12 -8.39 -18.12
N ALA A 201 20.43 -7.91 -16.92
CA ALA A 201 19.63 -6.91 -16.20
C ALA A 201 19.37 -5.63 -17.01
N MET A 202 20.30 -5.23 -17.87
CA MET A 202 20.20 -3.98 -18.66
C MET A 202 19.07 -4.00 -19.68
N GLU A 203 18.61 -5.14 -20.12
CA GLU A 203 17.41 -5.25 -20.99
C GLU A 203 16.16 -4.81 -20.22
N GLY A 204 16.02 -5.24 -18.95
CA GLY A 204 14.95 -4.81 -18.08
C GLY A 204 15.00 -3.32 -17.73
N VAL A 205 16.21 -2.76 -17.54
CA VAL A 205 16.40 -1.32 -17.37
C VAL A 205 15.96 -0.56 -18.63
N ALA A 206 16.37 -1.04 -19.82
CA ALA A 206 15.98 -0.43 -21.09
C ALA A 206 14.46 -0.47 -21.28
N PHE A 207 13.80 -1.61 -21.04
CA PHE A 207 12.34 -1.75 -21.09
C PHE A 207 11.64 -0.74 -20.15
N TYR A 208 12.16 -0.59 -18.94
CA TYR A 208 11.52 0.25 -17.92
C TYR A 208 11.74 1.75 -18.14
N LEU A 209 12.88 2.15 -18.70
CA LEU A 209 13.24 3.57 -18.85
C LEU A 209 13.10 4.10 -20.28
N THR A 210 13.05 3.24 -21.30
CA THR A 210 12.91 3.70 -22.69
C THR A 210 11.44 3.78 -23.08
N PRO A 211 10.88 4.97 -23.36
CA PRO A 211 9.48 5.13 -23.66
C PRO A 211 9.17 4.72 -25.10
N ASP A 212 8.24 3.78 -25.27
CA ASP A 212 7.61 3.46 -26.57
C ASP A 212 6.19 4.03 -26.60
N PHE A 213 6.05 5.24 -27.17
CA PHE A 213 4.77 5.93 -27.25
C PHE A 213 3.76 5.26 -28.19
N SER A 214 4.18 4.30 -29.03
CA SER A 214 3.27 3.56 -29.91
C SER A 214 2.26 2.70 -29.12
N LYS A 215 2.58 2.36 -27.87
CA LYS A 215 1.72 1.60 -26.96
C LYS A 215 0.65 2.45 -26.26
N ILE A 216 0.74 3.78 -26.35
CA ILE A 216 -0.13 4.69 -25.60
C ILE A 216 -1.46 4.89 -26.31
N ASN A 217 -2.52 4.70 -25.56
CA ASN A 217 -3.91 4.94 -25.96
C ASN A 217 -4.73 5.47 -24.77
N ALA A 218 -5.97 5.85 -25.00
CA ALA A 218 -6.84 6.42 -23.96
C ALA A 218 -7.02 5.48 -22.75
N ASN A 219 -7.05 4.16 -22.97
CA ASN A 219 -7.18 3.17 -21.89
C ASN A 219 -5.93 3.15 -21.01
N VAL A 220 -4.73 3.20 -21.59
CA VAL A 220 -3.46 3.27 -20.86
C VAL A 220 -3.39 4.52 -19.98
N ILE A 221 -3.88 5.68 -20.49
CA ILE A 221 -3.95 6.91 -19.70
C ILE A 221 -4.90 6.76 -18.52
N LEU A 222 -6.07 6.14 -18.71
CA LEU A 222 -7.03 5.88 -17.63
C LEU A 222 -6.46 4.90 -16.58
N ILE A 223 -5.75 3.88 -17.03
CA ILE A 223 -5.06 2.94 -16.12
C ILE A 223 -3.97 3.66 -15.32
N ALA A 224 -3.18 4.52 -15.95
CA ALA A 224 -2.15 5.31 -15.28
C ALA A 224 -2.75 6.28 -14.25
N LEU A 225 -3.87 6.94 -14.59
CA LEU A 225 -4.60 7.79 -13.66
C LEU A 225 -5.15 6.98 -12.47
N GLY A 226 -5.78 5.83 -12.73
CA GLY A 226 -6.25 4.93 -11.68
C GLY A 226 -5.12 4.43 -10.79
N GLN A 227 -3.96 4.13 -11.36
CA GLN A 227 -2.77 3.73 -10.60
C GLN A 227 -2.23 4.89 -9.75
N ALA A 228 -2.24 6.14 -10.24
CA ALA A 228 -1.82 7.31 -9.48
C ALA A 228 -2.72 7.57 -8.26
N PHE A 229 -4.05 7.45 -8.42
CA PHE A 229 -4.99 7.55 -7.29
C PHE A 229 -4.79 6.44 -6.26
N PHE A 230 -4.59 5.22 -6.73
CA PHE A 230 -4.38 4.06 -5.86
C PHE A 230 -3.06 4.17 -5.08
N SER A 231 -1.96 4.50 -5.76
CA SER A 231 -0.64 4.68 -5.16
C SER A 231 -0.66 5.77 -4.09
N LEU A 232 -1.22 6.94 -4.39
CA LEU A 232 -1.28 8.07 -3.45
C LEU A 232 -2.37 7.93 -2.38
N SER A 233 -3.10 6.82 -2.31
CA SER A 233 -4.22 6.58 -1.36
C SER A 233 -5.29 7.68 -1.39
N LEU A 234 -5.64 8.18 -2.59
CA LEU A 234 -6.61 9.26 -2.79
C LEU A 234 -8.04 8.74 -2.92
N GLY A 235 -9.02 9.55 -2.53
CA GLY A 235 -10.45 9.25 -2.70
C GLY A 235 -11.05 8.31 -1.66
N MET A 236 -10.24 7.66 -0.83
CA MET A 236 -10.68 6.71 0.20
C MET A 236 -10.65 7.30 1.63
N GLY A 237 -10.43 8.60 1.76
CA GLY A 237 -10.42 9.31 3.04
C GLY A 237 -9.16 9.14 3.87
N ALA A 238 -8.14 8.42 3.40
CA ALA A 238 -6.90 8.20 4.13
C ALA A 238 -6.11 9.51 4.33
N MET A 239 -5.85 10.24 3.26
CA MET A 239 -5.11 11.50 3.32
C MET A 239 -5.90 12.59 4.08
N LEU A 240 -7.23 12.62 3.94
CA LEU A 240 -8.08 13.51 4.71
C LEU A 240 -8.00 13.18 6.22
N THR A 241 -8.09 11.90 6.58
CA THR A 241 -7.99 11.44 7.99
C THR A 241 -6.63 11.79 8.57
N TYR A 242 -5.54 11.51 7.87
CA TYR A 242 -4.18 11.82 8.32
C TYR A 242 -3.94 13.33 8.41
N GLY A 243 -4.46 14.11 7.44
CA GLY A 243 -4.46 15.56 7.47
C GLY A 243 -5.19 16.13 8.68
N SER A 244 -6.24 15.43 9.17
CA SER A 244 -7.01 15.88 10.33
C SER A 244 -6.25 15.84 11.67
N TYR A 245 -5.13 15.12 11.71
CA TYR A 245 -4.22 15.05 12.86
C TYR A 245 -3.05 16.03 12.77
N LEU A 246 -2.97 16.84 11.67
CA LEU A 246 -1.93 17.84 11.49
C LEU A 246 -2.19 19.10 12.31
N SER A 247 -1.12 19.66 12.85
CA SER A 247 -1.10 20.99 13.46
C SER A 247 -1.26 22.08 12.40
N GLU A 248 -1.89 23.20 12.77
CA GLU A 248 -2.03 24.37 11.89
C GLU A 248 -0.68 25.02 11.51
N LYS A 249 0.37 24.75 12.27
CA LYS A 249 1.72 25.30 12.05
C LYS A 249 2.45 24.69 10.88
N GLU A 250 2.03 23.50 10.43
CA GLU A 250 2.72 22.77 9.38
C GLU A 250 2.43 23.33 7.99
N ASN A 251 3.44 23.36 7.13
CA ASN A 251 3.29 23.77 5.74
C ASN A 251 2.76 22.60 4.90
N LEU A 252 1.46 22.64 4.56
CA LEU A 252 0.78 21.57 3.81
C LEU A 252 1.39 21.31 2.44
N THR A 253 1.70 22.37 1.69
CA THR A 253 2.27 22.22 0.35
C THR A 253 3.58 21.46 0.42
N SER A 254 4.44 21.83 1.36
CA SER A 254 5.70 21.12 1.55
C SER A 254 5.51 19.67 1.99
N CYS A 255 4.59 19.40 2.92
CA CYS A 255 4.28 18.02 3.34
C CYS A 255 3.75 17.20 2.16
N THR A 256 2.83 17.75 1.36
CA THR A 256 2.28 17.09 0.17
C THR A 256 3.38 16.74 -0.83
N ILE A 257 4.26 17.69 -1.15
CA ILE A 257 5.36 17.46 -2.09
C ILE A 257 6.29 16.34 -1.59
N TYR A 258 6.65 16.34 -0.31
CA TYR A 258 7.50 15.27 0.24
C TYR A 258 6.84 13.90 0.17
N VAL A 259 5.54 13.79 0.50
CA VAL A 259 4.80 12.53 0.42
C VAL A 259 4.75 12.03 -1.02
N VAL A 260 4.40 12.90 -1.98
CA VAL A 260 4.31 12.56 -3.40
C VAL A 260 5.65 12.14 -3.97
N ILE A 261 6.73 12.88 -3.68
CA ILE A 261 8.07 12.53 -4.14
C ILE A 261 8.51 11.19 -3.55
N PHE A 262 8.27 10.97 -2.26
CA PHE A 262 8.69 9.75 -1.59
C PHE A 262 7.95 8.51 -2.14
N ASP A 263 6.62 8.60 -2.32
CA ASP A 263 5.82 7.55 -2.95
C ASP A 263 6.30 7.24 -4.38
N THR A 264 6.49 8.29 -5.19
CA THR A 264 6.93 8.16 -6.57
C THR A 264 8.32 7.54 -6.67
N LEU A 265 9.28 7.99 -5.85
CA LEU A 265 10.63 7.42 -5.83
C LEU A 265 10.61 5.94 -5.48
N ILE A 266 9.80 5.53 -4.50
CA ILE A 266 9.66 4.12 -4.15
C ILE A 266 9.08 3.31 -5.30
N ALA A 267 8.01 3.79 -5.96
CA ALA A 267 7.46 3.11 -7.14
C ALA A 267 8.51 2.94 -8.24
N LEU A 268 9.30 3.98 -8.52
CA LEU A 268 10.38 3.93 -9.51
C LEU A 268 11.49 2.96 -9.10
N LEU A 269 11.90 2.97 -7.84
CA LEU A 269 12.92 2.04 -7.33
C LEU A 269 12.45 0.58 -7.40
N VAL A 270 11.16 0.32 -7.11
CA VAL A 270 10.59 -1.03 -7.24
C VAL A 270 10.66 -1.53 -8.69
N GLY A 271 10.37 -0.69 -9.67
CA GLY A 271 10.58 -1.02 -11.08
C GLY A 271 12.03 -1.41 -11.38
N MET A 272 13.00 -0.67 -10.82
CA MET A 272 14.44 -0.97 -10.93
C MET A 272 14.87 -2.23 -10.16
N VAL A 273 14.06 -2.73 -9.24
CA VAL A 273 14.27 -4.04 -8.61
C VAL A 273 13.70 -5.16 -9.48
N ILE A 274 12.48 -5.01 -9.95
CA ILE A 274 11.70 -6.11 -10.55
C ILE A 274 12.08 -6.33 -12.01
N PHE A 275 12.09 -5.29 -12.86
CA PHE A 275 12.32 -5.48 -14.30
C PHE A 275 13.71 -6.03 -14.63
N PRO A 276 14.82 -5.51 -14.07
CA PRO A 276 16.12 -6.11 -14.32
C PRO A 276 16.21 -7.58 -13.90
N ALA A 277 15.59 -7.95 -12.77
CA ALA A 277 15.59 -9.32 -12.27
C ALA A 277 14.76 -10.27 -13.17
N VAL A 278 13.57 -9.84 -13.62
CA VAL A 278 12.68 -10.62 -14.49
C VAL A 278 13.34 -10.85 -15.87
N PHE A 279 13.88 -9.79 -16.49
CA PHE A 279 14.52 -9.89 -17.79
C PHE A 279 15.84 -10.70 -17.75
N ALA A 280 16.62 -10.58 -16.66
CA ALA A 280 17.83 -11.38 -16.47
C ALA A 280 17.56 -12.90 -16.47
N MET A 281 16.34 -13.31 -16.12
CA MET A 281 15.91 -14.71 -16.14
C MET A 281 15.16 -15.09 -17.44
N GLY A 282 15.10 -14.19 -18.44
CA GLY A 282 14.39 -14.42 -19.70
C GLY A 282 12.87 -14.56 -19.55
N LEU A 283 12.29 -13.97 -18.48
CA LEU A 283 10.87 -14.04 -18.18
C LEU A 283 10.12 -12.80 -18.69
N GLU A 284 8.83 -12.97 -18.96
CA GLU A 284 7.96 -11.88 -19.40
C GLU A 284 7.36 -11.10 -18.20
N PRO A 285 7.36 -9.77 -18.21
CA PRO A 285 6.83 -8.97 -17.11
C PRO A 285 5.28 -8.85 -17.12
N THR A 286 4.59 -9.66 -17.93
CA THR A 286 3.15 -9.51 -18.23
C THR A 286 2.24 -10.42 -17.41
N GLU A 287 2.75 -11.24 -16.49
CA GLU A 287 1.98 -12.26 -15.75
C GLU A 287 0.97 -11.72 -14.72
N GLY A 288 0.66 -10.42 -14.76
CA GLY A 288 -0.38 -9.83 -13.93
C GLY A 288 -0.11 -9.93 -12.42
N PRO A 289 -1.17 -10.11 -11.59
CA PRO A 289 -1.03 -10.18 -10.13
C PRO A 289 -0.18 -11.35 -9.63
N GLY A 290 0.01 -12.41 -10.43
CA GLY A 290 0.88 -13.55 -10.13
C GLY A 290 2.36 -13.21 -10.12
N LEU A 291 2.78 -12.11 -10.76
CA LEU A 291 4.20 -11.74 -10.93
C LEU A 291 5.00 -11.83 -9.61
N VAL A 292 4.49 -11.31 -8.53
CA VAL A 292 5.22 -11.25 -7.25
C VAL A 292 5.22 -12.59 -6.50
N PHE A 293 4.15 -13.37 -6.59
CA PHE A 293 3.98 -14.59 -5.80
C PHE A 293 4.31 -15.87 -6.58
N SER A 294 4.39 -15.78 -7.92
CA SER A 294 4.69 -16.93 -8.80
C SER A 294 6.01 -16.74 -9.54
N VAL A 295 6.23 -15.57 -10.19
CA VAL A 295 7.44 -15.36 -11.02
C VAL A 295 8.67 -15.02 -10.17
N LEU A 296 8.56 -14.05 -9.23
CA LEU A 296 9.72 -13.65 -8.44
C LEU A 296 10.32 -14.76 -7.58
N PRO A 297 9.57 -15.70 -6.99
CA PRO A 297 10.16 -16.85 -6.32
C PRO A 297 11.09 -17.70 -7.22
N THR A 298 10.74 -17.90 -8.50
CA THR A 298 11.63 -18.63 -9.44
C THR A 298 12.88 -17.81 -9.76
N VAL A 299 12.73 -16.49 -9.95
CA VAL A 299 13.89 -15.58 -10.10
C VAL A 299 14.84 -15.70 -8.91
N PHE A 300 14.30 -15.74 -7.69
CA PHE A 300 15.12 -15.88 -6.48
C PHE A 300 15.75 -17.27 -6.35
N ALA A 301 15.07 -18.32 -6.80
CA ALA A 301 15.60 -19.67 -6.75
C ALA A 301 16.87 -19.83 -7.60
N ASP A 302 16.91 -19.17 -8.77
CA ASP A 302 18.02 -19.29 -9.72
C ASP A 302 19.17 -18.31 -9.45
N MET A 303 18.97 -17.30 -8.58
CA MET A 303 20.01 -16.30 -8.34
C MET A 303 20.93 -16.64 -7.16
N PRO A 304 22.24 -16.29 -7.22
CA PRO A 304 23.15 -16.41 -6.08
C PRO A 304 22.61 -15.63 -4.86
N LEU A 305 22.66 -16.22 -3.66
CA LEU A 305 22.09 -15.69 -2.41
C LEU A 305 20.55 -15.54 -2.44
N GLY A 306 19.86 -16.18 -3.37
CA GLY A 306 18.43 -16.04 -3.60
C GLY A 306 17.57 -16.30 -2.38
N HIS A 307 18.00 -17.19 -1.46
CA HIS A 307 17.30 -17.41 -0.18
C HIS A 307 17.21 -16.10 0.65
N GLY A 308 18.35 -15.44 0.86
CA GLY A 308 18.37 -14.18 1.60
C GLY A 308 17.58 -13.08 0.87
N VAL A 309 17.72 -13.02 -0.45
CA VAL A 309 16.98 -12.05 -1.29
C VAL A 309 15.47 -12.26 -1.18
N SER A 310 15.00 -13.51 -1.25
CA SER A 310 13.58 -13.87 -1.11
C SER A 310 13.02 -13.44 0.26
N VAL A 311 13.71 -13.78 1.36
CA VAL A 311 13.30 -13.38 2.71
C VAL A 311 13.18 -11.86 2.83
N ILE A 312 14.21 -11.14 2.39
CA ILE A 312 14.26 -9.68 2.47
C ILE A 312 13.17 -9.04 1.60
N PHE A 313 12.91 -9.58 0.40
CA PHE A 313 11.86 -9.09 -0.50
C PHE A 313 10.46 -9.27 0.10
N PHE A 314 10.13 -10.44 0.66
CA PHE A 314 8.82 -10.64 1.26
C PHE A 314 8.64 -9.88 2.57
N ILE A 315 9.73 -9.62 3.32
CA ILE A 315 9.69 -8.66 4.45
C ILE A 315 9.39 -7.24 3.96
N LEU A 316 10.02 -6.77 2.87
CA LEU A 316 9.71 -5.49 2.23
C LEU A 316 8.22 -5.39 1.89
N LEU A 317 7.68 -6.44 1.25
CA LEU A 317 6.28 -6.50 0.84
C LEU A 317 5.33 -6.48 2.04
N ALA A 318 5.66 -7.22 3.12
CA ALA A 318 4.90 -7.22 4.36
C ALA A 318 4.91 -5.83 5.04
N ILE A 319 6.05 -5.14 5.08
CA ILE A 319 6.16 -3.77 5.62
C ILE A 319 5.24 -2.83 4.86
N ALA A 320 5.29 -2.84 3.52
CA ALA A 320 4.44 -2.02 2.68
C ALA A 320 2.94 -2.34 2.85
N ALA A 321 2.62 -3.62 3.04
CA ALA A 321 1.23 -4.03 3.32
C ALA A 321 0.74 -3.49 4.66
N ILE A 322 1.56 -3.57 5.73
CA ILE A 322 1.20 -3.10 7.07
C ILE A 322 0.94 -1.59 7.07
N THR A 323 1.82 -0.78 6.48
CA THR A 323 1.71 0.69 6.52
C THR A 323 0.43 1.19 5.86
N SER A 324 0.02 0.60 4.74
CA SER A 324 -1.27 0.90 4.10
C SER A 324 -2.46 0.30 4.88
N GLY A 325 -2.31 -0.90 5.45
CA GLY A 325 -3.38 -1.54 6.24
C GLY A 325 -3.76 -0.74 7.48
N ILE A 326 -2.78 -0.18 8.20
CA ILE A 326 -3.05 0.67 9.37
C ILE A 326 -3.74 1.97 9.01
N SER A 327 -3.43 2.57 7.86
CA SER A 327 -4.08 3.80 7.41
C SER A 327 -5.54 3.58 7.02
N LEU A 328 -5.84 2.50 6.29
CA LEU A 328 -7.21 2.12 5.94
C LEU A 328 -8.05 1.81 7.19
N LEU A 329 -7.47 1.11 8.17
CA LEU A 329 -8.14 0.85 9.45
C LEU A 329 -8.45 2.15 10.20
N GLU A 330 -7.49 3.08 10.22
CA GLU A 330 -7.65 4.37 10.93
C GLU A 330 -8.77 5.23 10.34
N VAL A 331 -8.98 5.22 9.01
CA VAL A 331 -10.11 5.94 8.37
C VAL A 331 -11.45 5.53 9.00
N VAL A 332 -11.67 4.22 9.11
CA VAL A 332 -12.93 3.68 9.64
C VAL A 332 -13.03 3.89 11.15
N VAL A 333 -11.93 3.68 11.87
CA VAL A 333 -11.84 3.90 13.32
C VAL A 333 -12.13 5.36 13.67
N ALA A 334 -11.54 6.32 12.94
CA ALA A 334 -11.77 7.75 13.15
C ALA A 334 -13.24 8.13 12.99
N TYR A 335 -13.96 7.53 12.03
CA TYR A 335 -15.39 7.74 11.89
C TYR A 335 -16.15 7.36 13.16
N PHE A 336 -15.91 6.19 13.74
CA PHE A 336 -16.62 5.76 14.95
C PHE A 336 -16.23 6.57 16.19
N ILE A 337 -14.98 7.03 16.28
CA ILE A 337 -14.56 7.93 17.37
C ILE A 337 -15.29 9.27 17.26
N ASP A 338 -15.27 9.92 16.09
CA ASP A 338 -15.75 11.28 15.91
C ASP A 338 -17.29 11.37 15.84
N GLN A 339 -17.93 10.44 15.08
CA GLN A 339 -19.36 10.52 14.81
C GLN A 339 -20.20 9.74 15.83
N ARG A 340 -19.63 8.72 16.46
CA ARG A 340 -20.35 7.86 17.44
C ARG A 340 -19.83 8.01 18.86
N GLY A 341 -18.77 8.81 19.08
CA GLY A 341 -18.18 9.02 20.41
C GLY A 341 -17.59 7.77 21.04
N TRP A 342 -17.18 6.77 20.23
CA TRP A 342 -16.60 5.56 20.77
C TRP A 342 -15.19 5.81 21.29
N LYS A 343 -14.86 5.15 22.42
CA LYS A 343 -13.48 5.10 22.88
C LYS A 343 -12.62 4.35 21.86
N ARG A 344 -11.39 4.81 21.61
CA ARG A 344 -10.47 4.23 20.61
C ARG A 344 -10.36 2.71 20.72
N LYS A 345 -10.17 2.18 21.93
CA LYS A 345 -10.07 0.72 22.15
C LYS A 345 -11.28 -0.04 21.60
N LYS A 346 -12.51 0.47 21.89
CA LYS A 346 -13.75 -0.14 21.38
C LYS A 346 -13.83 -0.04 19.86
N ALA A 347 -13.55 1.14 19.30
CA ALA A 347 -13.63 1.38 17.86
C ALA A 347 -12.67 0.46 17.11
N VAL A 348 -11.40 0.41 17.50
CA VAL A 348 -10.38 -0.43 16.84
C VAL A 348 -10.72 -1.91 16.91
N LEU A 349 -11.11 -2.42 18.08
CA LEU A 349 -11.42 -3.85 18.22
C LEU A 349 -12.66 -4.25 17.42
N VAL A 350 -13.75 -3.47 17.53
CA VAL A 350 -15.01 -3.82 16.83
C VAL A 350 -14.85 -3.67 15.32
N VAL A 351 -14.29 -2.54 14.87
CA VAL A 351 -14.09 -2.28 13.42
C VAL A 351 -13.08 -3.26 12.82
N GLY A 352 -11.93 -3.46 13.49
CA GLY A 352 -10.91 -4.39 12.99
C GLY A 352 -11.43 -5.83 12.90
N SER A 353 -12.18 -6.30 13.92
CA SER A 353 -12.82 -7.63 13.88
C SER A 353 -13.89 -7.73 12.79
N ALA A 354 -14.69 -6.67 12.57
CA ALA A 354 -15.67 -6.65 11.50
C ALA A 354 -14.97 -6.72 10.12
N ILE A 355 -13.94 -5.91 9.88
CA ILE A 355 -13.16 -5.93 8.64
C ILE A 355 -12.53 -7.32 8.41
N PHE A 356 -11.95 -7.92 9.44
CA PHE A 356 -11.44 -9.29 9.38
C PHE A 356 -12.54 -10.29 8.96
N ALA A 357 -13.69 -10.25 9.62
CA ALA A 357 -14.81 -11.14 9.31
C ALA A 357 -15.33 -10.95 7.86
N PHE A 358 -15.41 -9.70 7.37
CA PHE A 358 -15.76 -9.40 5.99
C PHE A 358 -14.65 -9.76 4.97
N GLY A 359 -13.42 -9.93 5.41
CA GLY A 359 -12.33 -10.46 4.59
C GLY A 359 -12.38 -11.97 4.38
N ILE A 360 -13.03 -12.72 5.28
CA ILE A 360 -13.13 -14.19 5.18
C ILE A 360 -13.73 -14.63 3.83
N PRO A 361 -14.88 -14.09 3.36
CA PRO A 361 -15.41 -14.44 2.03
C PRO A 361 -14.42 -14.19 0.89
N SER A 362 -13.61 -13.11 0.97
CA SER A 362 -12.56 -12.86 -0.03
C SER A 362 -11.48 -13.93 0.00
N GLY A 363 -11.09 -14.42 1.17
CA GLY A 363 -10.14 -15.52 1.31
C GLY A 363 -10.71 -16.85 0.80
N LEU A 364 -12.02 -17.09 1.00
CA LEU A 364 -12.70 -18.29 0.53
C LEU A 364 -12.87 -18.34 -0.99
N SER A 365 -13.01 -17.18 -1.66
CA SER A 365 -13.28 -17.11 -3.10
C SER A 365 -12.19 -17.73 -3.99
N PHE A 366 -11.00 -17.97 -3.46
CA PHE A 366 -9.88 -18.61 -4.16
C PHE A 366 -9.81 -20.12 -3.95
N GLY A 367 -10.57 -20.66 -2.97
CA GLY A 367 -10.55 -22.06 -2.59
C GLY A 367 -11.86 -22.83 -2.84
N VAL A 368 -12.87 -22.17 -3.46
CA VAL A 368 -14.19 -22.76 -3.75
C VAL A 368 -14.39 -22.83 -5.24
#